data_98e7fe8b3e45a6d8d9a80ef527adea4a
#
_entry.id   98e7fe8b3e45a6d8d9a80ef527adea4a
#
_cell.length_a   1.000
_cell.length_b   1.000
_cell.length_c   1.000
_cell.angle_alpha   90.00
_cell.angle_beta   90.00
_cell.angle_gamma   90.00
#
_symmetry.space_group_name_H-M   'P 1'
#
loop_
_entity.id
_entity.type
_entity.pdbx_description
1 polymer ?
#
loop_
_entity_poly.entity_id
_entity_poly.type
_entity_poly.pdbx_seq_one_letter_code
_entity_poly.pdbx_strand_id
1 'polypeptide(L)'
;KAAGLREFQVELGHADFYRGLAEEAGMDEETQEQLRDLIENKNYFGVDELLSSRNLPEETKQGFLKLLEMFGSAGQIAQAKELTANPRALKAIARLERIQELLEDYGLADYISYDLGMVSRYQYYTGIIFKGYTYGTGDYIVTGGRYDRLLEQFGKNSPAVGFAIEVDRVLTALLRQRIDVPFTQVSALILFDPAAEKQAIRLGRHFRGLSL
;
A
#
# COMPACT_ATOMS: atom_id res chain seq x y z
N LYS A 1 -1.55 7.04 14.19
CA LYS A 1 -1.58 7.91 15.39
C LYS A 1 -2.53 7.38 16.46
N ALA A 2 -3.75 6.98 16.13
CA ALA A 2 -4.73 6.51 17.12
C ALA A 2 -4.23 5.31 17.97
N ALA A 3 -3.42 4.42 17.40
CA ALA A 3 -2.80 3.32 18.12
C ALA A 3 -1.58 3.72 18.98
N GLY A 4 -1.21 5.01 19.03
CA GLY A 4 -0.06 5.51 19.79
C GLY A 4 1.26 5.53 19.01
N LEU A 5 1.32 4.97 17.80
CA LEU A 5 2.53 5.01 16.99
C LEU A 5 2.93 6.45 16.66
N ARG A 6 4.21 6.79 16.88
CA ARG A 6 4.76 8.14 16.69
C ARG A 6 5.61 8.24 15.43
N GLU A 7 6.40 7.21 15.18
CA GLU A 7 7.33 7.15 14.05
C GLU A 7 6.72 6.26 12.97
N PHE A 8 6.13 6.87 11.96
CA PHE A 8 5.57 6.15 10.82
C PHE A 8 5.71 6.97 9.55
N GLN A 9 5.76 6.28 8.43
CA GLN A 9 5.84 6.84 7.08
C GLN A 9 4.80 6.14 6.21
N VAL A 10 4.18 6.88 5.30
CA VAL A 10 3.30 6.32 4.29
C VAL A 10 3.89 6.58 2.92
N GLU A 11 4.14 5.52 2.19
CA GLU A 11 4.60 5.57 0.81
C GLU A 11 3.40 5.57 -0.13
N LEU A 12 3.42 6.47 -1.10
CA LEU A 12 2.39 6.61 -2.13
C LEU A 12 2.96 6.31 -3.51
N GLY A 13 2.22 5.53 -4.28
CA GLY A 13 2.45 5.30 -5.69
C GLY A 13 1.16 5.34 -6.49
N HIS A 14 1.25 5.11 -7.80
CA HIS A 14 0.08 5.07 -8.67
C HIS A 14 0.19 3.94 -9.70
N ALA A 15 -0.77 3.03 -9.71
CA ALA A 15 -0.77 1.86 -10.59
C ALA A 15 -0.62 2.21 -12.08
N ASP A 16 -1.26 3.29 -12.51
CA ASP A 16 -1.26 3.70 -13.92
C ASP A 16 0.04 4.39 -14.36
N PHE A 17 0.92 4.79 -13.44
CA PHE A 17 2.21 5.34 -13.83
C PHE A 17 3.06 4.27 -14.54
N TYR A 18 3.29 3.15 -13.88
CA TYR A 18 3.98 2.00 -14.48
C TYR A 18 3.31 1.51 -15.78
N ARG A 19 1.96 1.37 -15.75
CA ARG A 19 1.21 0.90 -16.92
C ARG A 19 1.37 1.83 -18.11
N GLY A 20 1.36 3.15 -17.88
CA GLY A 20 1.59 4.13 -18.95
C GLY A 20 2.98 4.03 -19.55
N LEU A 21 4.03 3.84 -18.73
CA LEU A 21 5.37 3.59 -19.21
C LEU A 21 5.48 2.30 -20.03
N ALA A 22 4.87 1.23 -19.58
CA ALA A 22 4.87 -0.05 -20.27
C ALA A 22 4.09 -0.01 -21.61
N GLU A 23 2.97 0.72 -21.65
CA GLU A 23 2.22 1.01 -22.88
C GLU A 23 3.06 1.82 -23.88
N GLU A 24 3.73 2.87 -23.41
CA GLU A 24 4.61 3.70 -24.25
C GLU A 24 5.77 2.90 -24.85
N ALA A 25 6.31 1.96 -24.07
CA ALA A 25 7.34 1.04 -24.51
C ALA A 25 6.85 -0.07 -25.47
N GLY A 26 5.54 -0.20 -25.70
CA GLY A 26 4.95 -1.23 -26.55
C GLY A 26 5.15 -2.65 -26.04
N MET A 27 5.27 -2.84 -24.72
CA MET A 27 5.52 -4.14 -24.11
C MET A 27 4.26 -5.03 -24.16
N ASP A 28 4.48 -6.31 -24.47
CA ASP A 28 3.44 -7.34 -24.32
C ASP A 28 3.12 -7.62 -22.84
N GLU A 29 1.99 -8.26 -22.59
CA GLU A 29 1.47 -8.49 -21.23
C GLU A 29 2.42 -9.37 -20.40
N GLU A 30 3.04 -10.38 -21.02
CA GLU A 30 3.98 -11.28 -20.36
C GLU A 30 5.24 -10.50 -19.87
N THR A 31 5.79 -9.67 -20.74
CA THR A 31 6.95 -8.80 -20.40
C THR A 31 6.59 -7.82 -19.31
N GLN A 32 5.39 -7.22 -19.36
CA GLN A 32 4.91 -6.31 -18.32
C GLN A 32 4.78 -7.00 -16.96
N GLU A 33 4.32 -8.25 -16.93
CA GLU A 33 4.17 -9.03 -15.70
C GLU A 33 5.52 -9.40 -15.10
N GLN A 34 6.46 -9.91 -15.91
CA GLN A 34 7.83 -10.21 -15.48
C GLN A 34 8.53 -8.95 -14.95
N LEU A 35 8.42 -7.84 -15.67
CA LEU A 35 9.03 -6.57 -15.29
C LEU A 35 8.45 -6.02 -13.99
N ARG A 36 7.14 -6.16 -13.79
CA ARG A 36 6.45 -5.75 -12.56
C ARG A 36 7.01 -6.49 -11.35
N ASP A 37 7.18 -7.81 -11.44
CA ASP A 37 7.72 -8.62 -10.35
C ASP A 37 9.16 -8.22 -10.02
N LEU A 38 9.96 -7.93 -11.03
CA LEU A 38 11.35 -7.47 -10.86
C LEU A 38 11.41 -6.09 -10.19
N ILE A 39 10.54 -5.16 -10.61
CA ILE A 39 10.46 -3.81 -10.03
C ILE A 39 9.96 -3.87 -8.58
N GLU A 40 8.94 -4.68 -8.29
CA GLU A 40 8.43 -4.83 -6.92
C GLU A 40 9.51 -5.35 -5.95
N ASN A 41 10.36 -6.24 -6.43
CA ASN A 41 11.48 -6.78 -5.66
C ASN A 41 12.74 -5.90 -5.71
N LYS A 42 12.69 -4.72 -6.36
CA LYS A 42 13.84 -3.81 -6.58
C LYS A 42 15.04 -4.53 -7.19
N ASN A 43 14.78 -5.51 -8.06
CA ASN A 43 15.81 -6.31 -8.74
C ASN A 43 16.36 -5.59 -9.97
N TYR A 44 17.32 -4.68 -9.76
CA TYR A 44 17.94 -3.87 -10.80
C TYR A 44 18.53 -4.73 -11.94
N PHE A 45 19.29 -5.77 -11.59
CA PHE A 45 19.91 -6.65 -12.59
C PHE A 45 18.89 -7.40 -13.44
N GLY A 46 17.85 -7.91 -12.81
CA GLY A 46 16.78 -8.60 -13.52
C GLY A 46 16.02 -7.67 -14.48
N VAL A 47 15.78 -6.42 -14.07
CA VAL A 47 15.18 -5.40 -14.95
C VAL A 47 16.09 -5.11 -16.14
N ASP A 48 17.38 -4.88 -15.91
CA ASP A 48 18.35 -4.62 -16.95
C ASP A 48 18.45 -5.78 -17.95
N GLU A 49 18.55 -7.01 -17.47
CA GLU A 49 18.64 -8.22 -18.29
C GLU A 49 17.35 -8.44 -19.12
N LEU A 50 16.18 -8.33 -18.49
CA LEU A 50 14.89 -8.51 -19.18
C LEU A 50 14.75 -7.49 -20.32
N LEU A 51 14.96 -6.21 -20.04
CA LEU A 51 14.79 -5.14 -21.03
C LEU A 51 15.81 -5.23 -22.15
N SER A 52 17.05 -5.64 -21.85
CA SER A 52 18.09 -5.88 -22.86
C SER A 52 17.73 -7.04 -23.80
N SER A 53 17.12 -8.12 -23.26
CA SER A 53 16.68 -9.28 -24.04
C SER A 53 15.55 -8.97 -25.03
N ARG A 54 14.77 -7.90 -24.76
CA ARG A 54 13.62 -7.49 -25.58
C ARG A 54 13.97 -6.47 -26.67
N ASN A 55 15.26 -6.13 -26.83
CA ASN A 55 15.73 -5.14 -27.81
C ASN A 55 15.00 -3.79 -27.75
N LEU A 56 14.63 -3.34 -26.56
CA LEU A 56 14.00 -2.04 -26.35
C LEU A 56 15.04 -0.91 -26.51
N PRO A 57 14.60 0.30 -26.90
CA PRO A 57 15.47 1.46 -26.95
C PRO A 57 16.20 1.69 -25.62
N GLU A 58 17.46 2.09 -25.67
CA GLU A 58 18.26 2.33 -24.46
C GLU A 58 17.62 3.39 -23.55
N GLU A 59 17.00 4.41 -24.13
CA GLU A 59 16.27 5.44 -23.37
C GLU A 59 15.12 4.85 -22.56
N THR A 60 14.34 3.95 -23.14
CA THR A 60 13.24 3.23 -22.47
C THR A 60 13.77 2.39 -21.31
N LYS A 61 14.85 1.65 -21.55
CA LYS A 61 15.52 0.83 -20.53
C LYS A 61 15.98 1.70 -19.35
N GLN A 62 16.68 2.81 -19.65
CA GLN A 62 17.12 3.74 -18.60
C GLN A 62 15.96 4.35 -17.83
N GLY A 63 14.83 4.62 -18.47
CA GLY A 63 13.61 5.07 -17.81
C GLY A 63 13.11 4.10 -16.75
N PHE A 64 13.06 2.79 -17.06
CA PHE A 64 12.64 1.77 -16.09
C PHE A 64 13.67 1.52 -14.99
N LEU A 65 14.98 1.60 -15.29
CA LEU A 65 16.01 1.52 -14.26
C LEU A 65 15.94 2.71 -13.30
N LYS A 66 15.72 3.93 -13.84
CA LYS A 66 15.53 5.13 -13.04
C LYS A 66 14.29 5.02 -12.13
N LEU A 67 13.22 4.37 -12.60
CA LEU A 67 12.01 4.13 -11.83
C LEU A 67 12.28 3.40 -10.51
N LEU A 68 13.23 2.48 -10.47
CA LEU A 68 13.64 1.76 -9.25
C LEU A 68 14.24 2.68 -8.18
N GLU A 69 14.81 3.81 -8.60
CA GLU A 69 15.48 4.79 -7.75
C GLU A 69 14.55 5.96 -7.36
N MET A 70 13.39 6.05 -7.99
CA MET A 70 12.42 7.15 -7.77
C MET A 70 11.62 6.97 -6.48
N PHE A 71 12.32 7.12 -5.39
CA PHE A 71 11.78 7.06 -4.04
C PHE A 71 12.18 8.30 -3.24
N GLY A 72 11.27 8.88 -2.45
CA GLY A 72 11.56 9.99 -1.55
C GLY A 72 10.49 11.05 -1.46
N SER A 73 10.89 12.32 -1.42
CA SER A 73 10.00 13.47 -1.27
C SER A 73 9.15 13.73 -2.53
N ALA A 74 8.23 14.68 -2.44
CA ALA A 74 7.39 15.12 -3.56
C ALA A 74 8.18 15.57 -4.80
N GLY A 75 9.46 15.90 -4.67
CA GLY A 75 10.34 16.19 -5.81
C GLY A 75 10.43 15.06 -6.83
N GLN A 76 10.23 13.80 -6.40
CA GLN A 76 10.20 12.65 -7.29
C GLN A 76 9.03 12.71 -8.29
N ILE A 77 7.90 13.31 -7.89
CA ILE A 77 6.72 13.48 -8.76
C ILE A 77 7.06 14.39 -9.95
N ALA A 78 7.79 15.48 -9.70
CA ALA A 78 8.20 16.41 -10.77
C ALA A 78 9.17 15.74 -11.74
N GLN A 79 10.15 14.98 -11.23
CA GLN A 79 11.11 14.25 -12.08
C GLN A 79 10.43 13.16 -12.93
N ALA A 80 9.34 12.57 -12.45
CA ALA A 80 8.60 11.54 -13.18
C ALA A 80 8.01 12.07 -14.51
N LYS A 81 7.73 13.36 -14.63
CA LYS A 81 7.23 13.96 -15.87
C LYS A 81 8.25 13.91 -17.00
N GLU A 82 9.52 13.86 -16.66
CA GLU A 82 10.61 13.79 -17.66
C GLU A 82 10.75 12.38 -18.26
N LEU A 83 10.16 11.37 -17.63
CA LEU A 83 10.31 9.97 -18.05
C LEU A 83 9.28 9.53 -19.10
N THR A 84 8.27 10.33 -19.39
CA THR A 84 7.16 9.86 -20.24
C THR A 84 6.40 11.00 -20.91
N ALA A 85 5.91 10.71 -22.11
CA ALA A 85 4.90 11.51 -22.78
C ALA A 85 3.52 10.82 -22.79
N ASN A 86 3.40 9.62 -22.22
CA ASN A 86 2.17 8.85 -22.22
C ASN A 86 1.08 9.55 -21.39
N PRO A 87 -0.12 9.81 -21.97
CA PRO A 87 -1.21 10.53 -21.29
C PRO A 87 -1.70 9.84 -20.01
N ARG A 88 -1.64 8.50 -19.94
CA ARG A 88 -2.05 7.73 -18.77
C ARG A 88 -1.08 7.94 -17.62
N ALA A 89 0.22 7.86 -17.88
CA ALA A 89 1.26 8.11 -16.89
C ALA A 89 1.23 9.57 -16.41
N LEU A 90 1.09 10.54 -17.32
CA LEU A 90 0.96 11.95 -16.98
C LEU A 90 -0.27 12.25 -16.11
N LYS A 91 -1.41 11.59 -16.37
CA LYS A 91 -2.62 11.70 -15.53
C LYS A 91 -2.38 11.11 -14.13
N ALA A 92 -1.62 10.01 -14.02
CA ALA A 92 -1.23 9.44 -12.74
C ALA A 92 -0.36 10.41 -11.93
N ILE A 93 0.62 11.05 -12.57
CA ILE A 93 1.47 12.07 -11.96
C ILE A 93 0.63 13.26 -11.48
N ALA A 94 -0.23 13.82 -12.32
CA ALA A 94 -1.11 14.92 -11.94
C ALA A 94 -2.01 14.57 -10.73
N ARG A 95 -2.41 13.31 -10.62
CA ARG A 95 -3.16 12.83 -9.46
C ARG A 95 -2.33 12.78 -8.19
N LEU A 96 -1.06 12.38 -8.28
CA LEU A 96 -0.13 12.41 -7.13
C LEU A 96 0.16 13.85 -6.69
N GLU A 97 0.36 14.78 -7.63
CA GLU A 97 0.51 16.22 -7.32
C GLU A 97 -0.70 16.75 -6.55
N ARG A 98 -1.92 16.46 -7.05
CA ARG A 98 -3.13 16.89 -6.37
C ARG A 98 -3.27 16.32 -4.95
N ILE A 99 -2.80 15.08 -4.74
CA ILE A 99 -2.81 14.47 -3.41
C ILE A 99 -1.77 15.14 -2.51
N GLN A 100 -0.59 15.47 -3.03
CA GLN A 100 0.42 16.22 -2.27
C GLN A 100 -0.14 17.54 -1.75
N GLU A 101 -0.78 18.35 -2.61
CA GLU A 101 -1.43 19.60 -2.20
C GLU A 101 -2.44 19.40 -1.06
N LEU A 102 -3.31 18.38 -1.20
CA LEU A 102 -4.29 18.07 -0.15
C LEU A 102 -3.63 17.62 1.16
N LEU A 103 -2.55 16.85 1.08
CA LEU A 103 -1.82 16.40 2.27
C LEU A 103 -1.10 17.55 2.98
N GLU A 104 -0.63 18.56 2.23
CA GLU A 104 -0.11 19.81 2.78
C GLU A 104 -1.21 20.60 3.52
N ASP A 105 -2.37 20.75 2.90
CA ASP A 105 -3.54 21.40 3.52
C ASP A 105 -3.99 20.71 4.82
N TYR A 106 -3.87 19.37 4.89
CA TYR A 106 -4.15 18.59 6.10
C TYR A 106 -3.01 18.56 7.12
N GLY A 107 -1.84 19.13 6.82
CA GLY A 107 -0.64 19.06 7.67
C GLY A 107 -0.10 17.63 7.83
N LEU A 108 -0.22 16.81 6.78
CA LEU A 108 0.20 15.41 6.78
C LEU A 108 1.38 15.12 5.85
N ALA A 109 1.86 16.10 5.09
CA ALA A 109 2.90 15.93 4.08
C ALA A 109 4.21 15.36 4.66
N ASP A 110 4.59 15.71 5.89
CA ASP A 110 5.80 15.21 6.55
C ASP A 110 5.80 13.69 6.79
N TYR A 111 4.62 13.06 6.77
CA TYR A 111 4.48 11.60 6.93
C TYR A 111 4.49 10.85 5.61
N ILE A 112 4.65 11.56 4.49
CA ILE A 112 4.46 10.98 3.16
C ILE A 112 5.79 10.94 2.42
N SER A 113 6.04 9.81 1.77
CA SER A 113 7.04 9.65 0.72
C SER A 113 6.37 9.09 -0.54
N TYR A 114 7.05 9.21 -1.65
CA TYR A 114 6.59 8.72 -2.94
C TYR A 114 7.53 7.62 -3.43
N ASP A 115 6.96 6.47 -3.80
CA ASP A 115 7.65 5.41 -4.54
C ASP A 115 6.96 5.24 -5.90
N LEU A 116 7.55 5.81 -6.95
CA LEU A 116 6.98 5.74 -8.30
C LEU A 116 7.22 4.37 -8.95
N GLY A 117 8.15 3.58 -8.40
CA GLY A 117 8.32 2.17 -8.70
C GLY A 117 7.40 1.26 -7.89
N MET A 118 6.45 1.81 -7.13
CA MET A 118 5.46 1.01 -6.43
C MET A 118 4.47 0.41 -7.43
N VAL A 119 4.68 -0.83 -7.73
CA VAL A 119 3.79 -1.66 -8.53
C VAL A 119 3.09 -2.65 -7.60
N SER A 120 1.93 -3.13 -7.98
CA SER A 120 1.20 -4.12 -7.17
C SER A 120 1.02 -5.41 -7.96
N ARG A 121 1.26 -6.54 -7.30
CA ARG A 121 0.86 -7.86 -7.81
C ARG A 121 -0.64 -7.95 -8.07
N TYR A 122 -1.41 -7.19 -7.31
CA TYR A 122 -2.86 -7.14 -7.48
C TYR A 122 -3.20 -6.23 -8.66
N GLN A 123 -3.59 -6.83 -9.78
CA GLN A 123 -3.95 -6.10 -11.01
C GLN A 123 -5.23 -5.27 -10.85
N TYR A 124 -6.00 -5.46 -9.78
CA TYR A 124 -7.26 -4.76 -9.55
C TYR A 124 -7.08 -3.27 -9.15
N TYR A 125 -5.91 -2.84 -8.68
CA TYR A 125 -5.68 -1.43 -8.40
C TYR A 125 -5.69 -0.60 -9.67
N THR A 126 -6.47 0.48 -9.66
CA THR A 126 -6.69 1.38 -10.81
C THR A 126 -6.21 2.81 -10.57
N GLY A 127 -5.65 3.09 -9.41
CA GLY A 127 -5.26 4.43 -9.00
C GLY A 127 -4.13 4.43 -8.00
N ILE A 128 -4.30 5.25 -6.95
CA ILE A 128 -3.34 5.34 -5.86
C ILE A 128 -3.18 3.98 -5.18
N ILE A 129 -1.92 3.65 -4.89
CA ILE A 129 -1.51 2.54 -4.04
C ILE A 129 -0.73 3.15 -2.89
N PHE A 130 -0.85 2.57 -1.69
CA PHE A 130 -0.06 3.02 -0.56
C PHE A 130 0.37 1.87 0.35
N LYS A 131 1.52 2.06 1.00
CA LYS A 131 2.04 1.20 2.06
C LYS A 131 2.43 2.08 3.24
N GLY A 132 2.09 1.67 4.44
CA GLY A 132 2.49 2.37 5.65
C GLY A 132 3.50 1.56 6.44
N TYR A 133 4.54 2.22 6.91
CA TYR A 133 5.64 1.63 7.65
C TYR A 133 5.79 2.29 9.02
N THR A 134 6.39 1.58 9.94
CA THR A 134 6.76 2.12 11.25
C THR A 134 8.05 1.49 11.73
N TYR A 135 8.72 2.17 12.66
CA TYR A 135 9.94 1.63 13.25
C TYR A 135 9.69 0.29 13.95
N GLY A 136 10.58 -0.65 13.69
CA GLY A 136 10.63 -1.93 14.41
C GLY A 136 9.93 -3.11 13.73
N THR A 137 9.36 -2.95 12.53
CA THR A 137 8.69 -4.08 11.84
C THR A 137 9.48 -4.67 10.68
N GLY A 138 10.31 -3.86 10.01
CA GLY A 138 11.06 -4.29 8.82
C GLY A 138 10.21 -4.46 7.56
N ASP A 139 8.88 -4.30 7.66
CA ASP A 139 7.93 -4.42 6.57
C ASP A 139 6.71 -3.53 6.84
N TYR A 140 5.83 -3.33 5.82
CA TYR A 140 4.63 -2.49 5.97
C TYR A 140 3.68 -3.06 7.02
N ILE A 141 3.00 -2.15 7.73
CA ILE A 141 1.95 -2.46 8.69
C ILE A 141 0.54 -2.21 8.13
N VAL A 142 0.45 -1.47 7.05
CA VAL A 142 -0.79 -1.21 6.32
C VAL A 142 -0.48 -1.15 4.82
N THR A 143 -1.39 -1.67 4.02
CA THR A 143 -1.34 -1.55 2.57
C THR A 143 -2.74 -1.36 2.02
N GLY A 144 -2.85 -0.63 0.92
CA GLY A 144 -4.15 -0.38 0.31
C GLY A 144 -4.04 0.39 -0.99
N GLY A 145 -5.21 0.72 -1.54
CA GLY A 145 -5.26 1.50 -2.76
C GLY A 145 -6.67 1.66 -3.31
N ARG A 146 -6.75 2.33 -4.46
CA ARG A 146 -7.99 2.55 -5.21
C ARG A 146 -8.18 1.44 -6.24
N TYR A 147 -9.40 0.91 -6.30
CA TYR A 147 -9.80 -0.12 -7.26
C TYR A 147 -11.23 0.15 -7.75
N ASP A 148 -11.35 0.54 -9.03
CA ASP A 148 -12.63 0.97 -9.60
C ASP A 148 -13.36 -0.17 -10.32
N ARG A 149 -12.64 -1.24 -10.72
CA ARG A 149 -13.18 -2.31 -11.57
C ARG A 149 -13.44 -3.63 -10.85
N LEU A 150 -13.01 -3.77 -9.60
CA LEU A 150 -13.14 -5.05 -8.88
C LEU A 150 -14.60 -5.51 -8.78
N LEU A 151 -15.52 -4.58 -8.58
CA LEU A 151 -16.94 -4.87 -8.44
C LEU A 151 -17.66 -5.09 -9.80
N GLU A 152 -17.02 -4.78 -10.92
CA GLU A 152 -17.57 -5.05 -12.26
C GLU A 152 -17.81 -6.56 -12.47
N GLN A 153 -16.93 -7.41 -11.90
CA GLN A 153 -17.07 -8.87 -11.93
C GLN A 153 -18.36 -9.36 -11.24
N PHE A 154 -18.93 -8.54 -10.37
CA PHE A 154 -20.19 -8.79 -9.67
C PHE A 154 -21.35 -7.95 -10.22
N GLY A 155 -21.20 -7.43 -11.44
CA GLY A 155 -22.23 -6.64 -12.12
C GLY A 155 -22.43 -5.22 -11.60
N LYS A 156 -21.49 -4.70 -10.78
CA LYS A 156 -21.59 -3.36 -10.18
C LYS A 156 -20.37 -2.50 -10.54
N ASN A 157 -20.57 -1.48 -11.35
CA ASN A 157 -19.52 -0.49 -11.62
C ASN A 157 -19.53 0.55 -10.48
N SER A 158 -18.55 0.47 -9.58
CA SER A 158 -18.46 1.39 -8.44
C SER A 158 -16.99 1.59 -8.05
N PRO A 159 -16.50 2.85 -8.09
CA PRO A 159 -15.17 3.16 -7.56
C PRO A 159 -15.09 2.79 -6.08
N ALA A 160 -13.98 2.22 -5.69
CA ALA A 160 -13.73 1.83 -4.32
C ALA A 160 -12.28 2.11 -3.89
N VAL A 161 -12.10 2.31 -2.61
CA VAL A 161 -10.81 2.38 -1.94
C VAL A 161 -10.85 1.51 -0.71
N GLY A 162 -9.77 0.82 -0.41
CA GLY A 162 -9.69 -0.01 0.77
C GLY A 162 -8.25 -0.22 1.21
N PHE A 163 -8.10 -0.76 2.41
CA PHE A 163 -6.81 -1.08 2.98
C PHE A 163 -6.91 -2.26 3.94
N ALA A 164 -5.78 -2.91 4.15
CA ALA A 164 -5.60 -3.95 5.16
C ALA A 164 -4.54 -3.51 6.17
N ILE A 165 -4.76 -3.85 7.43
CA ILE A 165 -3.80 -3.62 8.53
C ILE A 165 -3.27 -4.97 9.00
N GLU A 166 -1.94 -5.09 9.05
CA GLU A 166 -1.22 -6.24 9.60
C GLU A 166 -1.16 -6.11 11.13
N VAL A 167 -2.19 -6.61 11.80
CA VAL A 167 -2.37 -6.41 13.27
C VAL A 167 -1.17 -6.92 14.06
N ASP A 168 -0.63 -8.08 13.71
CA ASP A 168 0.54 -8.67 14.40
C ASP A 168 1.78 -7.78 14.27
N ARG A 169 1.98 -7.15 13.11
CA ARG A 169 3.06 -6.19 12.89
C ARG A 169 2.85 -4.92 13.69
N VAL A 170 1.61 -4.43 13.78
CA VAL A 170 1.27 -3.26 14.62
C VAL A 170 1.57 -3.57 16.09
N LEU A 171 1.15 -4.73 16.61
CA LEU A 171 1.45 -5.14 17.98
C LEU A 171 2.96 -5.25 18.21
N THR A 172 3.69 -5.85 17.28
CA THR A 172 5.15 -5.95 17.33
C THR A 172 5.80 -4.56 17.40
N ALA A 173 5.33 -3.62 16.58
CA ALA A 173 5.83 -2.24 16.58
C ALA A 173 5.58 -1.55 17.93
N LEU A 174 4.37 -1.65 18.47
CA LEU A 174 4.02 -1.07 19.75
C LEU A 174 4.92 -1.59 20.87
N LEU A 175 5.14 -2.90 20.93
CA LEU A 175 6.03 -3.53 21.91
C LEU A 175 7.48 -3.04 21.75
N ARG A 176 8.01 -2.99 20.52
CA ARG A 176 9.38 -2.53 20.26
C ARG A 176 9.59 -1.04 20.56
N GLN A 177 8.57 -0.24 20.31
CA GLN A 177 8.56 1.19 20.62
C GLN A 177 8.24 1.47 22.10
N ARG A 178 8.01 0.43 22.93
CA ARG A 178 7.64 0.52 24.33
C ARG A 178 6.40 1.40 24.56
N ILE A 179 5.41 1.22 23.68
CA ILE A 179 4.12 1.88 23.79
C ILE A 179 3.19 0.92 24.52
N ASP A 180 2.64 1.39 25.64
CA ASP A 180 1.69 0.59 26.41
C ASP A 180 0.40 0.38 25.61
N VAL A 181 0.03 -0.88 25.43
CA VAL A 181 -1.26 -1.26 24.85
C VAL A 181 -2.25 -1.40 26.00
N PRO A 182 -3.33 -0.60 26.04
CA PRO A 182 -4.32 -0.75 27.08
C PRO A 182 -4.86 -2.18 27.09
N PHE A 183 -4.69 -2.85 28.17
CA PHE A 183 -5.10 -4.23 28.34
C PHE A 183 -6.29 -4.27 29.29
N THR A 184 -7.44 -4.65 28.77
CA THR A 184 -8.62 -4.87 29.61
C THR A 184 -8.44 -6.20 30.35
N GLN A 185 -8.21 -6.12 31.65
CA GLN A 185 -8.17 -7.32 32.48
C GLN A 185 -9.53 -8.02 32.48
N VAL A 186 -9.51 -9.36 32.45
CA VAL A 186 -10.72 -10.15 32.64
C VAL A 186 -11.19 -9.96 34.07
N SER A 187 -12.35 -9.29 34.24
CA SER A 187 -12.94 -9.01 35.56
C SER A 187 -13.64 -10.20 36.17
N ALA A 188 -14.11 -11.15 35.36
CA ALA A 188 -14.86 -12.31 35.81
C ALA A 188 -14.58 -13.53 34.91
N LEU A 189 -14.43 -14.70 35.53
CA LEU A 189 -14.35 -15.99 34.89
C LEU A 189 -15.56 -16.83 35.28
N ILE A 190 -16.31 -17.34 34.33
CA ILE A 190 -17.47 -18.19 34.57
C ILE A 190 -17.01 -19.65 34.33
N LEU A 191 -16.90 -20.41 35.43
CA LEU A 191 -16.69 -21.86 35.37
C LEU A 191 -18.06 -22.53 35.43
N PHE A 192 -18.30 -23.48 34.55
CA PHE A 192 -19.58 -24.18 34.49
C PHE A 192 -19.41 -25.66 34.14
N ASP A 193 -20.34 -26.48 34.63
CA ASP A 193 -20.53 -27.85 34.20
C ASP A 193 -21.25 -27.87 32.84
N PRO A 194 -21.00 -28.85 31.95
CA PRO A 194 -21.70 -28.95 30.66
C PRO A 194 -23.25 -28.89 30.76
N ALA A 195 -23.80 -29.38 31.83
CA ALA A 195 -25.25 -29.28 32.08
C ALA A 195 -25.74 -27.83 32.30
N ALA A 196 -24.86 -26.91 32.70
CA ALA A 196 -25.16 -25.50 32.98
C ALA A 196 -24.75 -24.55 31.83
N GLU A 197 -24.35 -25.05 30.67
CA GLU A 197 -23.84 -24.24 29.55
C GLU A 197 -24.75 -23.08 29.16
N LYS A 198 -26.05 -23.33 29.03
CA LYS A 198 -27.03 -22.28 28.68
C LYS A 198 -27.11 -21.16 29.72
N GLN A 199 -26.96 -21.50 31.00
CA GLN A 199 -26.94 -20.52 32.09
C GLN A 199 -25.64 -19.71 32.07
N ALA A 200 -24.51 -20.36 31.86
CA ALA A 200 -23.21 -19.72 31.73
C ALA A 200 -23.17 -18.72 30.57
N ILE A 201 -23.72 -19.08 29.41
CA ILE A 201 -23.83 -18.18 28.25
C ILE A 201 -24.69 -16.95 28.59
N ARG A 202 -25.85 -17.14 29.25
CA ARG A 202 -26.71 -16.02 29.66
C ARG A 202 -26.00 -15.10 30.64
N LEU A 203 -25.30 -15.65 31.63
CA LEU A 203 -24.53 -14.88 32.61
C LEU A 203 -23.39 -14.10 31.96
N GLY A 204 -22.66 -14.73 31.05
CA GLY A 204 -21.59 -14.06 30.28
C GLY A 204 -22.12 -12.91 29.42
N ARG A 205 -23.29 -13.07 28.80
CA ARG A 205 -23.92 -11.97 28.07
C ARG A 205 -24.35 -10.83 29.01
N HIS A 206 -24.87 -11.15 30.18
CA HIS A 206 -25.24 -10.16 31.18
C HIS A 206 -24.03 -9.32 31.63
N PHE A 207 -22.93 -9.97 32.02
CA PHE A 207 -21.73 -9.25 32.44
C PHE A 207 -21.14 -8.39 31.34
N ARG A 208 -21.07 -8.86 30.08
CA ARG A 208 -20.62 -8.03 28.96
C ARG A 208 -21.51 -6.81 28.70
N GLY A 209 -22.83 -6.93 28.99
CA GLY A 209 -23.76 -5.81 28.92
C GLY A 209 -23.57 -4.76 30.02
N LEU A 210 -22.90 -5.13 31.11
CA LEU A 210 -22.53 -4.22 32.20
C LEU A 210 -21.14 -3.57 31.99
N SER A 211 -20.45 -3.82 30.87
CA SER A 211 -19.10 -3.36 30.61
C SER A 211 -18.08 -3.80 31.67
N LEU A 212 -18.30 -4.96 32.28
CA LEU A 212 -17.41 -5.64 33.22
C LEU A 212 -16.53 -6.66 32.50
#